data_02a40fd5dbed26d8af06a02b9c4c6fa2
#
_entry.id   02a40fd5dbed26d8af06a02b9c4c6fa2
#
_cell.length_a   1.000
_cell.length_b   1.000
_cell.length_c   1.000
_cell.angle_alpha   90.00
_cell.angle_beta   90.00
_cell.angle_gamma   90.00
#
_symmetry.space_group_name_H-M   'P 1'
#
loop_
_entity.id
_entity.type
_entity.pdbx_description
1 polymer ?
#
loop_
_entity_poly.entity_id
_entity_poly.type
_entity_poly.pdbx_seq_one_letter_code
_entity_poly.pdbx_strand_id
1 'polypeptide(L)'
;MRTATTDASHSVWLLPFGVTLVAMFSLQLSNLGFSPLLPSIQADVGMSFTQLGFFTGIYGLLALLLSVPAGLTAKRFGERRVLAAGLVGVAIGSVLLARAWNFESAVAFRGLTIFGYRFAFVSVLIAVAMTAPPRLRGRTMGVLGATSAMASVIGAPLGGALVGELGWRTAILGYAAMALLGAAVFFLFYRATAEPDSAPVPDVRGDGVAHRSAFRAPVVWLLALVVGLGGFGQFTVTYFVPSVADSVYGLDAAAAGFIISTGYIAAIVLNLVIGTLADRFNKLAVLGGIVAVLAVASASLAVEHEILFRVATAVVIGFGFSAANQLYGLAGSLMPRRETGNAMGIVSLGAGLFGYFGPQMLGILRDTTGSFAAGFYMVAAADLLTLGLIVLLHRLTRRAT
;
A
#
# COMPACT_ATOMS: atom_id res chain seq x y z
N MET A 1 -24.57 -42.51 12.23
CA MET A 1 -24.90 -41.81 10.97
C MET A 1 -24.90 -40.29 11.19
N ARG A 2 -23.76 -39.68 11.56
CA ARG A 2 -23.57 -38.24 11.89
C ARG A 2 -22.19 -37.68 11.46
N THR A 3 -21.67 -38.04 10.31
CA THR A 3 -20.34 -37.57 9.86
C THR A 3 -20.30 -37.03 8.42
N ALA A 4 -21.40 -37.02 7.67
CA ALA A 4 -21.39 -36.59 6.27
C ALA A 4 -21.87 -35.14 6.02
N THR A 5 -22.44 -34.44 7.02
CA THR A 5 -22.99 -33.08 6.84
C THR A 5 -22.05 -31.96 7.20
N THR A 6 -20.90 -32.24 7.84
CA THR A 6 -19.92 -31.25 8.26
C THR A 6 -18.92 -30.84 7.15
N ASP A 7 -18.66 -31.72 6.18
CA ASP A 7 -17.69 -31.43 5.11
C ASP A 7 -18.26 -30.54 3.99
N ALA A 8 -19.54 -30.63 3.70
CA ALA A 8 -20.16 -29.80 2.63
C ALA A 8 -20.23 -28.28 3.00
N SER A 9 -20.39 -27.96 4.28
CA SER A 9 -20.44 -26.56 4.73
C SER A 9 -19.06 -25.89 4.80
N HIS A 10 -17.98 -26.67 4.91
CA HIS A 10 -16.61 -26.17 4.98
C HIS A 10 -16.03 -25.76 3.62
N SER A 11 -16.57 -26.22 2.50
CA SER A 11 -16.04 -25.92 1.16
C SER A 11 -16.70 -24.74 0.45
N VAL A 12 -17.91 -24.33 0.88
CA VAL A 12 -18.72 -23.32 0.17
C VAL A 12 -18.08 -21.94 0.11
N TRP A 13 -17.32 -21.54 1.12
CA TRP A 13 -16.65 -20.23 1.16
C TRP A 13 -15.30 -20.19 0.43
N LEU A 14 -14.68 -21.35 0.15
CA LEU A 14 -13.33 -21.40 -0.45
C LEU A 14 -13.31 -20.84 -1.88
N LEU A 15 -14.33 -21.15 -2.70
CA LEU A 15 -14.39 -20.64 -4.06
C LEU A 15 -14.54 -19.11 -4.11
N PRO A 16 -15.51 -18.47 -3.43
CA PRO A 16 -15.60 -17.02 -3.37
C PRO A 16 -14.34 -16.36 -2.81
N PHE A 17 -13.70 -16.96 -1.81
CA PHE A 17 -12.45 -16.48 -1.26
C PHE A 17 -11.31 -16.58 -2.28
N GLY A 18 -11.13 -17.73 -2.94
CA GLY A 18 -10.11 -17.92 -3.97
C GLY A 18 -10.25 -16.93 -5.13
N VAL A 19 -11.49 -16.70 -5.58
CA VAL A 19 -11.79 -15.70 -6.62
C VAL A 19 -11.46 -14.28 -6.14
N THR A 20 -11.68 -13.98 -4.87
CA THR A 20 -11.28 -12.68 -4.27
C THR A 20 -9.76 -12.53 -4.21
N LEU A 21 -9.01 -13.60 -3.97
CA LEU A 21 -7.54 -13.58 -4.04
C LEU A 21 -7.04 -13.30 -5.46
N VAL A 22 -7.66 -13.89 -6.48
CA VAL A 22 -7.33 -13.60 -7.89
C VAL A 22 -7.58 -12.12 -8.21
N ALA A 23 -8.71 -11.57 -7.78
CA ALA A 23 -9.00 -10.14 -7.96
C ALA A 23 -7.98 -9.26 -7.24
N MET A 24 -7.60 -9.61 -5.99
CA MET A 24 -6.56 -8.90 -5.24
C MET A 24 -5.20 -8.96 -5.92
N PHE A 25 -4.81 -10.14 -6.39
CA PHE A 25 -3.55 -10.32 -7.12
C PHE A 25 -3.49 -9.45 -8.37
N SER A 26 -4.54 -9.50 -9.22
CA SER A 26 -4.63 -8.68 -10.45
C SER A 26 -4.58 -7.18 -10.14
N LEU A 27 -5.27 -6.75 -9.09
CA LEU A 27 -5.30 -5.37 -8.63
C LEU A 27 -3.91 -4.89 -8.19
N GLN A 28 -3.25 -5.68 -7.36
CA GLN A 28 -1.93 -5.33 -6.81
C GLN A 28 -0.81 -5.43 -7.85
N LEU A 29 -0.90 -6.39 -8.77
CA LEU A 29 0.03 -6.51 -9.89
C LEU A 29 0.06 -5.21 -10.72
N SER A 30 -1.13 -4.66 -11.04
CA SER A 30 -1.26 -3.41 -11.79
C SER A 30 -0.76 -2.18 -11.02
N ASN A 31 -0.79 -2.19 -9.68
CA ASN A 31 -0.36 -1.07 -8.87
C ASN A 31 1.13 -1.09 -8.55
N LEU A 32 1.66 -2.24 -8.16
CA LEU A 32 3.03 -2.39 -7.66
C LEU A 32 4.03 -2.74 -8.78
N GLY A 33 3.57 -3.37 -9.86
CA GLY A 33 4.34 -3.56 -11.09
C GLY A 33 4.58 -2.28 -11.88
N PHE A 34 3.92 -1.19 -11.49
CA PHE A 34 4.00 0.10 -12.16
C PHE A 34 5.32 0.85 -11.92
N SER A 35 5.95 0.65 -10.75
CA SER A 35 7.14 1.44 -10.36
C SER A 35 8.31 1.33 -11.34
N PRO A 36 8.72 0.16 -11.87
CA PRO A 36 9.81 0.05 -12.83
C PRO A 36 9.56 0.75 -14.19
N LEU A 37 8.29 1.09 -14.49
CA LEU A 37 7.92 1.78 -15.72
C LEU A 37 8.18 3.30 -15.64
N LEU A 38 8.36 3.84 -14.44
CA LEU A 38 8.40 5.28 -14.18
C LEU A 38 9.49 6.04 -14.97
N PRO A 39 10.74 5.57 -15.08
CA PRO A 39 11.75 6.27 -15.86
C PRO A 39 11.37 6.38 -17.35
N SER A 40 10.85 5.29 -17.93
CA SER A 40 10.42 5.28 -19.33
C SER A 40 9.21 6.17 -19.58
N ILE A 41 8.26 6.22 -18.64
CA ILE A 41 7.11 7.15 -18.70
C ILE A 41 7.61 8.59 -18.57
N GLN A 42 8.50 8.86 -17.61
CA GLN A 42 9.08 10.17 -17.37
C GLN A 42 9.79 10.72 -18.62
N ALA A 43 10.64 9.90 -19.24
CA ALA A 43 11.38 10.28 -20.43
C ALA A 43 10.47 10.55 -21.64
N ASP A 44 9.48 9.69 -21.86
CA ASP A 44 8.60 9.77 -23.03
C ASP A 44 7.57 10.89 -22.94
N VAL A 45 7.07 11.20 -21.75
CA VAL A 45 6.11 12.28 -21.48
C VAL A 45 6.82 13.61 -21.20
N GLY A 46 8.13 13.61 -20.99
CA GLY A 46 8.93 14.81 -20.69
C GLY A 46 8.71 15.37 -19.30
N MET A 47 8.57 14.52 -18.26
CA MET A 47 8.33 14.98 -16.89
C MET A 47 9.63 15.36 -16.18
N SER A 48 9.62 16.46 -15.41
CA SER A 48 10.63 16.72 -14.39
C SER A 48 10.50 15.73 -13.22
N PHE A 49 11.50 15.66 -12.33
CA PHE A 49 11.38 14.82 -11.13
C PHE A 49 10.32 15.36 -10.16
N THR A 50 10.09 16.66 -10.10
CA THR A 50 8.97 17.26 -9.37
C THR A 50 7.63 16.77 -9.90
N GLN A 51 7.46 16.73 -11.23
CA GLN A 51 6.26 16.22 -11.87
C GLN A 51 6.10 14.70 -11.66
N LEU A 52 7.20 13.93 -11.69
CA LEU A 52 7.20 12.51 -11.36
C LEU A 52 6.78 12.27 -9.90
N GLY A 53 7.27 13.10 -8.96
CA GLY A 53 6.87 13.05 -7.56
C GLY A 53 5.37 13.30 -7.38
N PHE A 54 4.80 14.28 -8.07
CA PHE A 54 3.36 14.54 -8.09
C PHE A 54 2.58 13.36 -8.70
N PHE A 55 3.01 12.86 -9.85
CA PHE A 55 2.39 11.76 -10.56
C PHE A 55 2.32 10.46 -9.74
N THR A 56 3.33 10.19 -8.95
CA THR A 56 3.37 9.04 -8.04
C THR A 56 2.64 9.31 -6.73
N GLY A 57 2.85 10.48 -6.14
CA GLY A 57 2.27 10.89 -4.87
C GLY A 57 0.75 11.07 -4.90
N ILE A 58 0.15 11.41 -6.05
CA ILE A 58 -1.32 11.54 -6.20
C ILE A 58 -2.07 10.29 -5.74
N TYR A 59 -1.40 9.13 -5.72
CA TYR A 59 -1.95 7.91 -5.15
C TYR A 59 -2.32 8.08 -3.67
N GLY A 60 -1.45 8.68 -2.85
CA GLY A 60 -1.72 8.94 -1.44
C GLY A 60 -2.89 9.89 -1.23
N LEU A 61 -2.94 10.97 -2.01
CA LEU A 61 -4.00 11.97 -1.95
C LEU A 61 -5.37 11.37 -2.33
N LEU A 62 -5.45 10.67 -3.46
CA LEU A 62 -6.69 10.02 -3.89
C LEU A 62 -7.08 8.86 -2.97
N ALA A 63 -6.11 8.16 -2.40
CA ALA A 63 -6.36 7.14 -1.39
C ALA A 63 -7.14 7.71 -0.20
N LEU A 64 -6.71 8.87 0.26
CA LEU A 64 -7.35 9.59 1.35
C LEU A 64 -8.79 10.01 0.99
N LEU A 65 -8.98 10.66 -0.15
CA LEU A 65 -10.26 11.22 -0.57
C LEU A 65 -11.30 10.14 -0.93
N LEU A 66 -10.86 9.03 -1.51
CA LEU A 66 -11.76 8.03 -2.12
C LEU A 66 -12.09 6.84 -1.19
N SER A 67 -11.39 6.63 -0.07
CA SER A 67 -11.62 5.46 0.77
C SER A 67 -13.03 5.42 1.37
N VAL A 68 -13.54 6.55 1.85
CA VAL A 68 -14.91 6.64 2.39
C VAL A 68 -15.96 6.51 1.30
N PRO A 69 -15.91 7.27 0.18
CA PRO A 69 -16.83 7.08 -0.94
C PRO A 69 -16.86 5.65 -1.47
N ALA A 70 -15.70 4.99 -1.57
CA ALA A 70 -15.62 3.60 -2.03
C ALA A 70 -16.38 2.63 -1.09
N GLY A 71 -16.22 2.79 0.23
CA GLY A 71 -16.95 2.00 1.22
C GLY A 71 -18.47 2.22 1.15
N LEU A 72 -18.91 3.47 1.05
CA LEU A 72 -20.34 3.81 0.93
C LEU A 72 -20.95 3.26 -0.38
N THR A 73 -20.20 3.34 -1.48
CA THR A 73 -20.63 2.81 -2.77
C THR A 73 -20.72 1.29 -2.73
N ALA A 74 -19.75 0.60 -2.13
CA ALA A 74 -19.78 -0.84 -1.96
C ALA A 74 -20.98 -1.29 -1.08
N LYS A 75 -21.30 -0.53 -0.03
CA LYS A 75 -22.48 -0.79 0.80
C LYS A 75 -23.80 -0.60 0.03
N ARG A 76 -23.87 0.41 -0.87
CA ARG A 76 -25.08 0.72 -1.62
C ARG A 76 -25.34 -0.21 -2.80
N PHE A 77 -24.31 -0.56 -3.55
CA PHE A 77 -24.41 -1.30 -4.83
C PHE A 77 -23.94 -2.74 -4.75
N GLY A 78 -23.40 -3.15 -3.58
CA GLY A 78 -22.81 -4.47 -3.34
C GLY A 78 -21.35 -4.56 -3.78
N GLU A 79 -20.54 -5.27 -2.98
CA GLU A 79 -19.10 -5.43 -3.20
C GLU A 79 -18.78 -6.09 -4.55
N ARG A 80 -19.61 -7.03 -5.01
CA ARG A 80 -19.42 -7.73 -6.30
C ARG A 80 -19.39 -6.75 -7.47
N ARG A 81 -20.37 -5.86 -7.56
CA ARG A 81 -20.48 -4.91 -8.67
C ARG A 81 -19.41 -3.82 -8.59
N VAL A 82 -19.15 -3.31 -7.38
CA VAL A 82 -18.19 -2.22 -7.17
C VAL A 82 -16.76 -2.70 -7.40
N LEU A 83 -16.41 -3.92 -6.97
CA LEU A 83 -15.09 -4.49 -7.23
C LEU A 83 -14.86 -4.71 -8.72
N ALA A 84 -15.81 -5.35 -9.40
CA ALA A 84 -15.69 -5.59 -10.84
C ALA A 84 -15.61 -4.27 -11.63
N ALA A 85 -16.48 -3.29 -11.31
CA ALA A 85 -16.44 -1.96 -11.93
C ALA A 85 -15.13 -1.23 -11.62
N GLY A 86 -14.59 -1.36 -10.41
CA GLY A 86 -13.30 -0.80 -10.02
C GLY A 86 -12.15 -1.38 -10.85
N LEU A 87 -12.09 -2.70 -11.03
CA LEU A 87 -11.08 -3.35 -11.89
C LEU A 87 -11.21 -2.95 -13.36
N VAL A 88 -12.44 -2.82 -13.88
CA VAL A 88 -12.68 -2.26 -15.21
C VAL A 88 -12.20 -0.81 -15.28
N GLY A 89 -12.43 -0.01 -14.24
CA GLY A 89 -11.90 1.36 -14.12
C GLY A 89 -10.38 1.42 -14.14
N VAL A 90 -9.70 0.48 -13.45
CA VAL A 90 -8.24 0.30 -13.53
C VAL A 90 -7.82 0.03 -14.96
N ALA A 91 -8.49 -0.88 -15.66
CA ALA A 91 -8.14 -1.23 -17.03
C ALA A 91 -8.34 -0.06 -17.99
N ILE A 92 -9.49 0.64 -17.92
CA ILE A 92 -9.77 1.82 -18.74
C ILE A 92 -8.73 2.91 -18.48
N GLY A 93 -8.46 3.24 -17.21
CA GLY A 93 -7.45 4.22 -16.84
C GLY A 93 -6.06 3.85 -17.34
N SER A 94 -5.70 2.57 -17.29
CA SER A 94 -4.42 2.05 -17.80
C SER A 94 -4.33 2.14 -19.32
N VAL A 95 -5.39 1.79 -20.05
CA VAL A 95 -5.45 1.94 -21.52
C VAL A 95 -5.31 3.41 -21.95
N LEU A 96 -5.98 4.31 -21.23
CA LEU A 96 -5.84 5.75 -21.48
C LEU A 96 -4.43 6.24 -21.12
N LEU A 97 -3.85 5.80 -20.01
CA LEU A 97 -2.49 6.15 -19.61
C LEU A 97 -1.46 5.70 -20.66
N ALA A 98 -1.64 4.53 -21.26
CA ALA A 98 -0.79 4.08 -22.37
C ALA A 98 -0.85 5.00 -23.62
N ARG A 99 -1.83 5.90 -23.68
CA ARG A 99 -1.99 6.91 -24.74
C ARG A 99 -1.67 8.33 -24.27
N ALA A 100 -1.09 8.50 -23.08
CA ALA A 100 -0.71 9.81 -22.58
C ALA A 100 0.33 10.46 -23.50
N TRP A 101 0.16 11.77 -23.72
CA TRP A 101 0.98 12.58 -24.64
C TRP A 101 1.68 13.76 -23.94
N ASN A 102 1.28 14.08 -22.71
CA ASN A 102 1.88 15.11 -21.86
C ASN A 102 1.63 14.81 -20.39
N PHE A 103 2.22 15.61 -19.49
CA PHE A 103 2.09 15.45 -18.05
C PHE A 103 0.64 15.47 -17.56
N GLU A 104 -0.16 16.43 -18.03
CA GLU A 104 -1.55 16.61 -17.58
C GLU A 104 -2.41 15.40 -17.95
N SER A 105 -2.27 14.89 -19.18
CA SER A 105 -2.99 13.68 -19.62
C SER A 105 -2.56 12.45 -18.83
N ALA A 106 -1.25 12.31 -18.55
CA ALA A 106 -0.72 11.22 -17.76
C ALA A 106 -1.29 11.25 -16.32
N VAL A 107 -1.31 12.42 -15.68
CA VAL A 107 -1.87 12.60 -14.33
C VAL A 107 -3.38 12.32 -14.32
N ALA A 108 -4.13 12.82 -15.28
CA ALA A 108 -5.57 12.60 -15.36
C ALA A 108 -5.91 11.10 -15.52
N PHE A 109 -5.20 10.39 -16.41
CA PHE A 109 -5.42 8.98 -16.65
C PHE A 109 -4.92 8.11 -15.50
N ARG A 110 -3.81 8.48 -14.87
CA ARG A 110 -3.35 7.86 -13.63
C ARG A 110 -4.36 8.04 -12.50
N GLY A 111 -4.93 9.24 -12.38
CA GLY A 111 -6.01 9.53 -11.43
C GLY A 111 -7.21 8.60 -11.61
N LEU A 112 -7.63 8.35 -12.87
CA LEU A 112 -8.71 7.40 -13.17
C LEU A 112 -8.33 5.96 -12.80
N THR A 113 -7.09 5.53 -13.06
CA THR A 113 -6.58 4.22 -12.62
C THR A 113 -6.66 4.08 -11.11
N ILE A 114 -6.21 5.10 -10.37
CA ILE A 114 -6.23 5.10 -8.89
C ILE A 114 -7.67 5.13 -8.37
N PHE A 115 -8.58 5.86 -9.02
CA PHE A 115 -10.00 5.85 -8.68
C PHE A 115 -10.55 4.41 -8.75
N GLY A 116 -10.41 3.74 -9.89
CA GLY A 116 -10.81 2.33 -10.04
C GLY A 116 -10.18 1.42 -8.99
N TYR A 117 -8.87 1.58 -8.77
CA TYR A 117 -8.11 0.83 -7.78
C TYR A 117 -8.69 0.97 -6.37
N ARG A 118 -9.03 2.18 -5.93
CA ARG A 118 -9.54 2.40 -4.56
C ARG A 118 -10.89 1.76 -4.33
N PHE A 119 -11.79 1.86 -5.32
CA PHE A 119 -13.10 1.21 -5.24
C PHE A 119 -12.97 -0.31 -5.24
N ALA A 120 -12.11 -0.87 -6.09
CA ALA A 120 -11.84 -2.31 -6.09
C ALA A 120 -11.20 -2.78 -4.78
N PHE A 121 -10.18 -2.09 -4.28
CA PHE A 121 -9.43 -2.47 -3.07
C PHE A 121 -10.33 -2.53 -1.84
N VAL A 122 -11.14 -1.49 -1.60
CA VAL A 122 -12.08 -1.46 -0.47
C VAL A 122 -13.10 -2.59 -0.59
N SER A 123 -13.59 -2.85 -1.81
CA SER A 123 -14.54 -3.93 -2.06
C SER A 123 -13.93 -5.33 -1.86
N VAL A 124 -12.63 -5.54 -2.15
CA VAL A 124 -11.91 -6.78 -1.82
C VAL A 124 -11.93 -7.03 -0.31
N LEU A 125 -11.65 -6.00 0.50
CA LEU A 125 -11.65 -6.15 1.97
C LEU A 125 -13.04 -6.52 2.49
N ILE A 126 -14.09 -5.91 1.93
CA ILE A 126 -15.48 -6.23 2.28
C ILE A 126 -15.81 -7.66 1.83
N ALA A 127 -15.47 -8.06 0.61
CA ALA A 127 -15.72 -9.40 0.08
C ALA A 127 -15.09 -10.49 0.97
N VAL A 128 -13.84 -10.32 1.41
CA VAL A 128 -13.18 -11.24 2.34
C VAL A 128 -13.89 -11.27 3.69
N ALA A 129 -14.30 -10.11 4.23
CA ALA A 129 -15.00 -10.05 5.51
C ALA A 129 -16.37 -10.76 5.47
N MET A 130 -17.05 -10.75 4.31
CA MET A 130 -18.35 -11.39 4.11
C MET A 130 -18.27 -12.89 3.77
N THR A 131 -17.20 -13.33 3.13
CA THR A 131 -17.03 -14.74 2.74
C THR A 131 -16.37 -15.58 3.83
N ALA A 132 -15.47 -14.99 4.63
CA ALA A 132 -14.68 -15.72 5.60
C ALA A 132 -15.48 -16.09 6.85
N PRO A 133 -15.48 -17.35 7.29
CA PRO A 133 -16.05 -17.74 8.58
C PRO A 133 -15.45 -16.92 9.73
N PRO A 134 -16.24 -16.49 10.75
CA PRO A 134 -15.75 -15.64 11.82
C PRO A 134 -14.48 -16.14 12.52
N ARG A 135 -14.34 -17.46 12.67
CA ARG A 135 -13.17 -18.12 13.29
C ARG A 135 -11.90 -18.05 12.43
N LEU A 136 -12.03 -17.84 11.12
CA LEU A 136 -10.92 -17.84 10.16
C LEU A 136 -10.58 -16.45 9.62
N ARG A 137 -11.33 -15.39 10.01
CA ARG A 137 -11.13 -14.02 9.49
C ARG A 137 -9.69 -13.53 9.59
N GLY A 138 -9.01 -13.78 10.71
CA GLY A 138 -7.60 -13.40 10.85
C GLY A 138 -6.70 -14.12 9.85
N ARG A 139 -6.91 -15.43 9.63
CA ARG A 139 -6.15 -16.22 8.66
C ARG A 139 -6.42 -15.78 7.23
N THR A 140 -7.67 -15.54 6.87
CA THR A 140 -8.04 -15.09 5.51
C THR A 140 -7.50 -13.70 5.20
N MET A 141 -7.49 -12.77 6.17
CA MET A 141 -6.81 -11.47 6.02
C MET A 141 -5.29 -11.62 5.89
N GLY A 142 -4.68 -12.56 6.60
CA GLY A 142 -3.27 -12.89 6.45
C GLY A 142 -2.94 -13.44 5.06
N VAL A 143 -3.77 -14.34 4.52
CA VAL A 143 -3.61 -14.87 3.14
C VAL A 143 -3.81 -13.76 2.10
N LEU A 144 -4.78 -12.86 2.31
CA LEU A 144 -4.99 -11.69 1.44
C LEU A 144 -3.75 -10.78 1.43
N GLY A 145 -3.15 -10.52 2.59
CA GLY A 145 -1.91 -9.76 2.71
C GLY A 145 -0.72 -10.44 2.03
N ALA A 146 -0.60 -11.77 2.18
CA ALA A 146 0.42 -12.57 1.48
C ALA A 146 0.23 -12.53 -0.04
N THR A 147 -1.01 -12.59 -0.53
CA THR A 147 -1.34 -12.46 -1.97
C THR A 147 -0.93 -11.08 -2.49
N SER A 148 -1.17 -10.02 -1.70
CA SER A 148 -0.74 -8.67 -2.04
C SER A 148 0.78 -8.56 -2.13
N ALA A 149 1.51 -9.11 -1.16
CA ALA A 149 2.97 -9.13 -1.17
C ALA A 149 3.54 -9.96 -2.34
N MET A 150 2.94 -11.10 -2.65
CA MET A 150 3.33 -11.93 -3.79
C MET A 150 3.15 -11.19 -5.11
N ALA A 151 2.06 -10.46 -5.27
CA ALA A 151 1.84 -9.62 -6.45
C ALA A 151 2.92 -8.53 -6.59
N SER A 152 3.44 -8.00 -5.47
CA SER A 152 4.55 -7.05 -5.47
C SER A 152 5.87 -7.70 -5.89
N VAL A 153 6.14 -8.90 -5.35
CA VAL A 153 7.35 -9.68 -5.66
C VAL A 153 7.43 -10.04 -7.15
N ILE A 154 6.29 -10.39 -7.74
CA ILE A 154 6.22 -10.77 -9.17
C ILE A 154 6.06 -9.54 -10.06
N GLY A 155 5.25 -8.57 -9.66
CA GLY A 155 4.85 -7.44 -10.49
C GLY A 155 5.98 -6.51 -10.85
N ALA A 156 6.90 -6.22 -9.94
CA ALA A 156 7.99 -5.30 -10.21
C ALA A 156 9.00 -5.87 -11.21
N PRO A 157 9.54 -7.10 -11.07
CA PRO A 157 10.41 -7.69 -12.09
C PRO A 157 9.71 -7.89 -13.44
N LEU A 158 8.44 -8.33 -13.43
CA LEU A 158 7.65 -8.50 -14.64
C LEU A 158 7.48 -7.16 -15.38
N GLY A 159 7.16 -6.09 -14.66
CA GLY A 159 7.06 -4.76 -15.24
C GLY A 159 8.35 -4.29 -15.85
N GLY A 160 9.46 -4.46 -15.14
CA GLY A 160 10.79 -4.13 -15.63
C GLY A 160 11.18 -4.89 -16.90
N ALA A 161 10.95 -6.22 -16.92
CA ALA A 161 11.23 -7.04 -18.10
C ALA A 161 10.37 -6.64 -19.32
N LEU A 162 9.06 -6.41 -19.10
CA LEU A 162 8.16 -5.99 -20.17
C LEU A 162 8.53 -4.62 -20.74
N VAL A 163 9.04 -3.70 -19.93
CA VAL A 163 9.52 -2.39 -20.41
C VAL A 163 10.70 -2.55 -21.34
N GLY A 164 11.67 -3.39 -20.98
CA GLY A 164 12.88 -3.59 -21.79
C GLY A 164 12.60 -4.18 -23.17
N GLU A 165 11.64 -5.10 -23.27
CA GLU A 165 11.34 -5.80 -24.51
C GLU A 165 10.23 -5.14 -25.35
N LEU A 166 9.18 -4.65 -24.71
CA LEU A 166 7.94 -4.22 -25.37
C LEU A 166 7.61 -2.74 -25.17
N GLY A 167 8.37 -2.04 -24.35
CA GLY A 167 8.12 -0.66 -23.95
C GLY A 167 7.02 -0.53 -22.87
N TRP A 168 7.03 0.60 -22.19
CA TRP A 168 6.15 0.87 -21.03
C TRP A 168 4.66 0.89 -21.40
N ARG A 169 4.30 1.33 -22.61
CA ARG A 169 2.91 1.35 -23.07
C ARG A 169 2.33 -0.05 -23.15
N THR A 170 3.06 -0.98 -23.73
CA THR A 170 2.64 -2.39 -23.86
C THR A 170 2.59 -3.05 -22.48
N ALA A 171 3.54 -2.77 -21.60
CA ALA A 171 3.54 -3.27 -20.23
C ALA A 171 2.27 -2.83 -19.48
N ILE A 172 1.87 -1.56 -19.58
CA ILE A 172 0.62 -1.05 -18.99
C ILE A 172 -0.62 -1.71 -19.60
N LEU A 173 -0.65 -1.96 -20.90
CA LEU A 173 -1.76 -2.70 -21.53
C LEU A 173 -1.84 -4.14 -21.04
N GLY A 174 -0.70 -4.78 -20.77
CA GLY A 174 -0.64 -6.10 -20.12
C GLY A 174 -1.30 -6.07 -18.73
N TYR A 175 -1.01 -5.06 -17.92
CA TYR A 175 -1.67 -4.89 -16.61
C TYR A 175 -3.16 -4.58 -16.75
N ALA A 176 -3.57 -3.80 -17.76
CA ALA A 176 -4.98 -3.58 -18.04
C ALA A 176 -5.72 -4.88 -18.38
N ALA A 177 -5.11 -5.74 -19.20
CA ALA A 177 -5.65 -7.06 -19.53
C ALA A 177 -5.78 -7.96 -18.29
N MET A 178 -4.78 -7.96 -17.40
CA MET A 178 -4.84 -8.70 -16.13
C MET A 178 -5.93 -8.17 -15.19
N ALA A 179 -6.14 -6.86 -15.14
CA ALA A 179 -7.23 -6.27 -14.37
C ALA A 179 -8.61 -6.67 -14.93
N LEU A 180 -8.78 -6.68 -16.25
CA LEU A 180 -10.01 -7.16 -16.90
C LEU A 180 -10.25 -8.66 -16.66
N LEU A 181 -9.21 -9.48 -16.74
CA LEU A 181 -9.30 -10.91 -16.42
C LEU A 181 -9.73 -11.11 -14.96
N GLY A 182 -9.11 -10.38 -14.02
CA GLY A 182 -9.50 -10.38 -12.61
C GLY A 182 -10.95 -9.93 -12.41
N ALA A 183 -11.40 -8.89 -13.12
CA ALA A 183 -12.79 -8.43 -13.10
C ALA A 183 -13.75 -9.49 -13.60
N ALA A 184 -13.46 -10.14 -14.74
CA ALA A 184 -14.28 -11.18 -15.33
C ALA A 184 -14.38 -12.41 -14.42
N VAL A 185 -13.24 -12.92 -13.95
CA VAL A 185 -13.20 -14.08 -13.02
C VAL A 185 -13.99 -13.76 -11.75
N PHE A 186 -13.78 -12.59 -11.17
CA PHE A 186 -14.49 -12.19 -9.97
C PHE A 186 -16.00 -12.05 -10.24
N PHE A 187 -16.38 -11.34 -11.27
CA PHE A 187 -17.80 -11.12 -11.59
C PHE A 187 -18.56 -12.40 -11.91
N LEU A 188 -17.93 -13.35 -12.60
CA LEU A 188 -18.58 -14.60 -13.00
C LEU A 188 -18.69 -15.60 -11.84
N PHE A 189 -17.64 -15.74 -11.05
CA PHE A 189 -17.54 -16.83 -10.08
C PHE A 189 -17.75 -16.41 -8.62
N TYR A 190 -17.68 -15.12 -8.30
CA TYR A 190 -17.93 -14.66 -6.93
C TYR A 190 -19.42 -14.73 -6.59
N ARG A 191 -19.73 -15.41 -5.50
CA ARG A 191 -21.06 -15.43 -4.88
C ARG A 191 -20.89 -15.12 -3.40
N ALA A 192 -21.61 -14.11 -2.92
CA ALA A 192 -21.63 -13.81 -1.49
C ALA A 192 -22.25 -15.00 -0.73
N THR A 193 -21.59 -15.46 0.32
CA THR A 193 -22.03 -16.61 1.13
C THR A 193 -22.78 -16.22 2.39
N ALA A 194 -22.75 -14.95 2.76
CA ALA A 194 -23.44 -14.42 3.94
C ALA A 194 -24.58 -13.47 3.55
N GLU A 195 -25.66 -13.50 4.31
CA GLU A 195 -26.70 -12.48 4.22
C GLU A 195 -26.15 -11.10 4.62
N PRO A 196 -26.62 -9.99 3.98
CA PRO A 196 -26.10 -8.64 4.18
C PRO A 196 -26.15 -8.15 5.64
N ASP A 197 -27.03 -8.71 6.46
CA ASP A 197 -27.26 -8.30 7.86
C ASP A 197 -26.24 -8.86 8.86
N SER A 198 -25.39 -9.81 8.49
CA SER A 198 -24.50 -10.51 9.43
C SER A 198 -23.06 -10.03 9.47
N ALA A 199 -22.63 -9.16 8.56
CA ALA A 199 -21.28 -8.59 8.59
C ALA A 199 -21.32 -7.24 9.31
N PRO A 200 -20.57 -7.04 10.41
CA PRO A 200 -20.32 -5.70 10.90
C PRO A 200 -19.43 -5.01 9.86
N VAL A 201 -20.03 -4.34 8.90
CA VAL A 201 -19.34 -3.27 8.18
C VAL A 201 -18.86 -2.32 9.26
N PRO A 202 -17.57 -1.96 9.34
CA PRO A 202 -17.12 -0.95 10.27
C PRO A 202 -18.07 0.24 10.12
N ASP A 203 -18.85 0.53 11.15
CA ASP A 203 -19.84 1.58 11.08
C ASP A 203 -19.10 2.90 10.99
N VAL A 204 -19.01 3.41 9.77
CA VAL A 204 -18.41 4.72 9.47
C VAL A 204 -19.30 5.86 10.04
N ARG A 205 -20.52 5.53 10.43
CA ARG A 205 -21.39 6.40 11.21
C ARG A 205 -21.22 6.08 12.71
N GLY A 206 -20.04 6.41 13.25
CA GLY A 206 -19.93 6.54 14.70
C GLY A 206 -20.95 7.56 15.18
N ASP A 207 -21.69 7.22 16.22
CA ASP A 207 -22.54 8.17 16.96
C ASP A 207 -21.76 9.49 17.10
N GLY A 208 -22.37 10.62 16.74
CA GLY A 208 -21.68 11.92 16.63
C GLY A 208 -20.89 12.34 17.89
N VAL A 209 -21.12 11.66 19.02
CA VAL A 209 -20.39 11.81 20.29
C VAL A 209 -19.03 11.08 20.23
N ALA A 210 -18.99 9.83 19.71
CA ALA A 210 -17.74 9.07 19.55
C ALA A 210 -16.80 9.70 18.49
N HIS A 211 -17.39 10.30 17.45
CA HIS A 211 -16.64 11.02 16.42
C HIS A 211 -15.89 12.25 17.01
N ARG A 212 -16.55 13.01 17.90
CA ARG A 212 -15.94 14.17 18.57
C ARG A 212 -14.83 13.77 19.55
N SER A 213 -14.91 12.60 20.17
CA SER A 213 -13.94 12.09 21.14
C SER A 213 -12.62 11.72 20.45
N ALA A 214 -12.63 10.93 19.37
CA ALA A 214 -11.43 10.53 18.63
C ALA A 214 -10.68 11.74 18.04
N PHE A 215 -11.39 12.73 17.47
CA PHE A 215 -10.78 13.95 16.94
C PHE A 215 -10.11 14.84 18.01
N ARG A 216 -10.57 14.76 19.25
CA ARG A 216 -10.04 15.53 20.38
C ARG A 216 -8.90 14.81 21.12
N ALA A 217 -8.67 13.53 20.85
CA ALA A 217 -7.64 12.75 21.52
C ALA A 217 -6.25 13.02 20.89
N PRO A 218 -5.31 13.70 21.61
CA PRO A 218 -3.99 14.01 21.06
C PRO A 218 -3.20 12.76 20.63
N VAL A 219 -3.44 11.62 21.30
CA VAL A 219 -2.82 10.33 21.00
C VAL A 219 -3.18 9.85 19.58
N VAL A 220 -4.40 10.11 19.09
CA VAL A 220 -4.82 9.71 17.73
C VAL A 220 -4.05 10.48 16.66
N TRP A 221 -3.85 11.78 16.87
CA TRP A 221 -3.05 12.61 15.97
C TRP A 221 -1.57 12.26 16.00
N LEU A 222 -1.05 11.95 17.20
CA LEU A 222 0.31 11.45 17.34
C LEU A 222 0.51 10.13 16.58
N LEU A 223 -0.45 9.20 16.67
CA LEU A 223 -0.44 7.96 15.91
C LEU A 223 -0.56 8.20 14.40
N ALA A 224 -1.37 9.17 13.97
CA ALA A 224 -1.46 9.56 12.56
C ALA A 224 -0.13 10.09 12.02
N LEU A 225 0.59 10.90 12.82
CA LEU A 225 1.93 11.36 12.47
C LEU A 225 2.94 10.21 12.41
N VAL A 226 2.96 9.33 13.41
CA VAL A 226 3.88 8.19 13.47
C VAL A 226 3.64 7.22 12.32
N VAL A 227 2.38 6.89 11.99
CA VAL A 227 2.05 6.01 10.87
C VAL A 227 2.36 6.70 9.53
N GLY A 228 2.04 7.98 9.42
CA GLY A 228 2.30 8.75 8.20
C GLY A 228 3.79 8.87 7.89
N LEU A 229 4.56 9.34 8.85
CA LEU A 229 6.02 9.45 8.72
C LEU A 229 6.70 8.09 8.57
N GLY A 230 6.22 7.05 9.27
CA GLY A 230 6.76 5.69 9.15
C GLY A 230 6.55 5.06 7.77
N GLY A 231 5.49 5.45 7.04
CA GLY A 231 5.26 5.05 5.65
C GLY A 231 5.93 5.96 4.61
N PHE A 232 6.33 7.16 5.01
CA PHE A 232 6.90 8.19 4.13
C PHE A 232 8.11 7.69 3.34
N GLY A 233 9.09 7.09 4.02
CA GLY A 233 10.31 6.58 3.40
C GLY A 233 10.03 5.42 2.44
N GLN A 234 9.23 4.45 2.87
CA GLN A 234 8.91 3.29 2.05
C GLN A 234 8.26 3.66 0.72
N PHE A 235 7.22 4.52 0.73
CA PHE A 235 6.56 4.97 -0.49
C PHE A 235 7.51 5.77 -1.37
N THR A 236 8.25 6.72 -0.78
CA THR A 236 9.20 7.58 -1.49
C THR A 236 10.27 6.75 -2.19
N VAL A 237 10.92 5.84 -1.46
CA VAL A 237 11.99 4.99 -2.00
C VAL A 237 11.44 4.05 -3.08
N THR A 238 10.31 3.36 -2.83
CA THR A 238 9.73 2.42 -3.80
C THR A 238 9.45 3.07 -5.16
N TYR A 239 8.99 4.32 -5.19
CA TYR A 239 8.69 5.00 -6.45
C TYR A 239 9.93 5.60 -7.14
N PHE A 240 10.96 5.98 -6.37
CA PHE A 240 12.16 6.58 -6.95
C PHE A 240 13.32 5.61 -7.20
N VAL A 241 13.28 4.39 -6.63
CA VAL A 241 14.30 3.35 -6.89
C VAL A 241 14.57 3.16 -8.37
N PRO A 242 13.57 3.06 -9.28
CA PRO A 242 13.85 2.87 -10.70
C PRO A 242 14.58 4.06 -11.33
N SER A 243 14.20 5.29 -10.96
CA SER A 243 14.86 6.50 -11.47
C SER A 243 16.29 6.64 -10.96
N VAL A 244 16.56 6.24 -9.71
CA VAL A 244 17.92 6.22 -9.16
C VAL A 244 18.75 5.10 -9.81
N ALA A 245 18.16 3.90 -9.96
CA ALA A 245 18.81 2.76 -10.60
C ALA A 245 19.24 3.09 -12.03
N ASP A 246 18.37 3.74 -12.80
CA ASP A 246 18.65 4.16 -14.17
C ASP A 246 19.67 5.32 -14.22
N SER A 247 19.37 6.45 -13.56
CA SER A 247 20.12 7.70 -13.74
C SER A 247 21.46 7.75 -13.00
N VAL A 248 21.63 7.01 -11.88
CA VAL A 248 22.87 7.01 -11.08
C VAL A 248 23.74 5.80 -11.39
N TYR A 249 23.11 4.64 -11.56
CA TYR A 249 23.84 3.36 -11.73
C TYR A 249 23.76 2.78 -13.13
N GLY A 250 22.99 3.35 -14.06
CA GLY A 250 22.80 2.83 -15.41
C GLY A 250 22.13 1.44 -15.45
N LEU A 251 21.35 1.11 -14.41
CA LEU A 251 20.66 -0.18 -14.32
C LEU A 251 19.34 -0.11 -15.09
N ASP A 252 19.02 -1.19 -15.79
CA ASP A 252 17.77 -1.29 -16.54
C ASP A 252 16.53 -1.45 -15.64
N ALA A 253 15.36 -1.33 -16.24
CA ALA A 253 14.09 -1.45 -15.54
C ALA A 253 13.88 -2.84 -14.91
N ALA A 254 14.45 -3.90 -15.49
CA ALA A 254 14.36 -5.25 -14.93
C ALA A 254 15.18 -5.35 -13.62
N ALA A 255 16.41 -4.84 -13.62
CA ALA A 255 17.24 -4.77 -12.41
C ALA A 255 16.57 -3.95 -11.31
N ALA A 256 16.00 -2.78 -11.64
CA ALA A 256 15.22 -1.98 -10.69
C ALA A 256 14.02 -2.76 -10.12
N GLY A 257 13.32 -3.50 -10.96
CA GLY A 257 12.22 -4.38 -10.55
C GLY A 257 12.66 -5.48 -9.59
N PHE A 258 13.81 -6.11 -9.84
CA PHE A 258 14.39 -7.10 -8.91
C PHE A 258 14.82 -6.49 -7.58
N ILE A 259 15.40 -5.29 -7.57
CA ILE A 259 15.75 -4.58 -6.34
C ILE A 259 14.51 -4.35 -5.48
N ILE A 260 13.42 -3.88 -6.06
CA ILE A 260 12.14 -3.67 -5.37
C ILE A 260 11.58 -5.00 -4.86
N SER A 261 11.64 -6.05 -5.68
CA SER A 261 11.17 -7.39 -5.33
C SER A 261 11.90 -7.96 -4.10
N THR A 262 13.23 -7.80 -4.00
CA THR A 262 14.00 -8.23 -2.82
C THR A 262 13.50 -7.57 -1.53
N GLY A 263 13.12 -6.28 -1.61
CA GLY A 263 12.50 -5.57 -0.49
C GLY A 263 11.16 -6.17 -0.04
N TYR A 264 10.29 -6.53 -0.98
CA TYR A 264 9.01 -7.18 -0.65
C TYR A 264 9.17 -8.62 -0.17
N ILE A 265 10.16 -9.36 -0.68
CA ILE A 265 10.53 -10.68 -0.11
C ILE A 265 10.98 -10.51 1.35
N ALA A 266 11.85 -9.54 1.61
CA ALA A 266 12.27 -9.22 2.96
C ALA A 266 11.08 -8.83 3.85
N ALA A 267 10.10 -8.04 3.33
CA ALA A 267 8.89 -7.69 4.05
C ALA A 267 8.06 -8.91 4.48
N ILE A 268 7.93 -9.92 3.64
CA ILE A 268 7.19 -11.15 3.98
C ILE A 268 7.84 -11.84 5.19
N VAL A 269 9.16 -12.01 5.17
CA VAL A 269 9.91 -12.64 6.27
C VAL A 269 9.87 -11.76 7.52
N LEU A 270 10.12 -10.46 7.38
CA LEU A 270 10.15 -9.52 8.49
C LEU A 270 8.79 -9.37 9.18
N ASN A 271 7.67 -9.42 8.45
CA ASN A 271 6.35 -9.38 9.08
C ASN A 271 6.13 -10.53 10.08
N LEU A 272 6.62 -11.73 9.77
CA LEU A 272 6.54 -12.88 10.67
C LEU A 272 7.47 -12.71 11.88
N VAL A 273 8.71 -12.31 11.64
CA VAL A 273 9.73 -12.12 12.69
C VAL A 273 9.33 -10.97 13.62
N ILE A 274 8.98 -9.82 13.06
CA ILE A 274 8.63 -8.63 13.83
C ILE A 274 7.32 -8.85 14.60
N GLY A 275 6.34 -9.55 14.02
CA GLY A 275 5.11 -9.93 14.71
C GLY A 275 5.41 -10.74 15.97
N THR A 276 6.25 -11.77 15.86
CA THR A 276 6.65 -12.61 17.02
C THR A 276 7.48 -11.85 18.05
N LEU A 277 8.35 -10.94 17.61
CA LEU A 277 9.11 -10.07 18.51
C LEU A 277 8.21 -9.09 19.26
N ALA A 278 7.24 -8.47 18.54
CA ALA A 278 6.29 -7.54 19.15
C ALA A 278 5.33 -8.20 20.14
N ASP A 279 5.10 -9.52 20.02
CA ASP A 279 4.32 -10.30 20.98
C ASP A 279 5.13 -10.67 22.25
N ARG A 280 6.45 -10.81 22.12
CA ARG A 280 7.34 -11.21 23.22
C ARG A 280 7.94 -10.03 23.97
N PHE A 281 8.18 -8.93 23.29
CA PHE A 281 8.84 -7.74 23.79
C PHE A 281 7.89 -6.52 23.78
N ASN A 282 8.36 -5.42 24.36
CA ASN A 282 7.60 -4.17 24.28
C ASN A 282 7.47 -3.70 22.82
N LYS A 283 6.23 -3.62 22.34
CA LYS A 283 5.91 -3.25 20.94
C LYS A 283 6.54 -1.94 20.49
N LEU A 284 6.54 -0.92 21.37
CA LEU A 284 7.12 0.38 21.05
C LEU A 284 8.65 0.34 20.98
N ALA A 285 9.29 -0.51 21.81
CA ALA A 285 10.74 -0.71 21.74
C ALA A 285 11.15 -1.43 20.45
N VAL A 286 10.40 -2.46 20.04
CA VAL A 286 10.63 -3.18 18.78
C VAL A 286 10.46 -2.22 17.59
N LEU A 287 9.38 -1.43 17.57
CA LEU A 287 9.13 -0.43 16.54
C LEU A 287 10.24 0.65 16.50
N GLY A 288 10.69 1.12 17.66
CA GLY A 288 11.81 2.06 17.76
C GLY A 288 13.10 1.51 17.15
N GLY A 289 13.42 0.24 17.42
CA GLY A 289 14.56 -0.45 16.81
C GLY A 289 14.46 -0.53 15.28
N ILE A 290 13.26 -0.87 14.76
CA ILE A 290 13.01 -0.92 13.31
C ILE A 290 13.21 0.45 12.68
N VAL A 291 12.64 1.51 13.27
CA VAL A 291 12.74 2.86 12.72
C VAL A 291 14.17 3.39 12.79
N ALA A 292 14.96 3.01 13.81
CA ALA A 292 16.39 3.33 13.85
C ALA A 292 17.16 2.67 12.69
N VAL A 293 16.86 1.40 12.37
CA VAL A 293 17.43 0.72 11.20
C VAL A 293 17.01 1.42 9.90
N LEU A 294 15.73 1.83 9.79
CA LEU A 294 15.23 2.59 8.63
C LEU A 294 15.98 3.90 8.45
N ALA A 295 16.21 4.67 9.51
CA ALA A 295 16.93 5.94 9.43
C ALA A 295 18.36 5.75 8.90
N VAL A 296 19.08 4.72 9.37
CA VAL A 296 20.43 4.40 8.89
C VAL A 296 20.38 3.95 7.42
N ALA A 297 19.46 3.06 7.08
CA ALA A 297 19.32 2.57 5.70
C ALA A 297 18.92 3.70 4.73
N SER A 298 17.98 4.57 5.13
CA SER A 298 17.57 5.73 4.33
C SER A 298 18.74 6.70 4.11
N ALA A 299 19.55 6.99 5.15
CA ALA A 299 20.74 7.82 5.02
C ALA A 299 21.80 7.19 4.11
N SER A 300 21.95 5.86 4.15
CA SER A 300 22.92 5.15 3.33
C SER A 300 22.58 5.14 1.84
N LEU A 301 21.30 5.37 1.46
CA LEU A 301 20.90 5.56 0.07
C LEU A 301 21.50 6.83 -0.57
N ALA A 302 21.92 7.81 0.26
CA ALA A 302 22.60 9.00 -0.22
C ALA A 302 24.06 8.77 -0.64
N VAL A 303 24.63 7.60 -0.30
CA VAL A 303 25.98 7.22 -0.69
C VAL A 303 25.92 6.53 -2.06
N GLU A 304 26.65 7.06 -3.03
CA GLU A 304 26.68 6.52 -4.40
C GLU A 304 27.53 5.23 -4.48
N HIS A 305 26.97 4.14 -3.98
CA HIS A 305 27.56 2.82 -3.99
C HIS A 305 26.49 1.77 -4.31
N GLU A 306 26.58 1.09 -5.44
CA GLU A 306 25.53 0.23 -5.99
C GLU A 306 25.08 -0.89 -5.04
N ILE A 307 26.02 -1.63 -4.44
CA ILE A 307 25.67 -2.73 -3.52
C ILE A 307 24.95 -2.17 -2.29
N LEU A 308 25.41 -1.04 -1.75
CA LEU A 308 24.80 -0.38 -0.62
C LEU A 308 23.39 0.08 -0.97
N PHE A 309 23.19 0.66 -2.16
CA PHE A 309 21.88 1.06 -2.68
C PHE A 309 20.92 -0.13 -2.75
N ARG A 310 21.35 -1.27 -3.29
CA ARG A 310 20.53 -2.49 -3.38
C ARG A 310 20.11 -3.00 -1.99
N VAL A 311 21.07 -3.11 -1.06
CA VAL A 311 20.82 -3.57 0.31
C VAL A 311 19.95 -2.59 1.08
N ALA A 312 20.28 -1.29 1.05
CA ALA A 312 19.52 -0.26 1.75
C ALA A 312 18.08 -0.15 1.23
N THR A 313 17.88 -0.26 -0.09
CA THR A 313 16.53 -0.29 -0.68
C THR A 313 15.73 -1.49 -0.16
N ALA A 314 16.33 -2.70 -0.14
CA ALA A 314 15.65 -3.88 0.39
C ALA A 314 15.29 -3.72 1.88
N VAL A 315 16.17 -3.10 2.66
CA VAL A 315 15.91 -2.78 4.08
C VAL A 315 14.78 -1.77 4.21
N VAL A 316 14.83 -0.64 3.48
CA VAL A 316 13.79 0.40 3.59
C VAL A 316 12.42 -0.12 3.17
N ILE A 317 12.31 -0.85 2.07
CA ILE A 317 11.05 -1.44 1.63
C ILE A 317 10.58 -2.52 2.62
N GLY A 318 11.48 -3.44 3.02
CA GLY A 318 11.15 -4.57 3.88
C GLY A 318 10.72 -4.16 5.28
N PHE A 319 11.52 -3.38 5.96
CA PHE A 319 11.21 -2.89 7.30
C PHE A 319 10.12 -1.84 7.30
N GLY A 320 10.07 -0.93 6.30
CA GLY A 320 9.04 0.09 6.19
C GLY A 320 7.65 -0.49 6.02
N PHE A 321 7.48 -1.48 5.13
CA PHE A 321 6.22 -2.21 4.96
C PHE A 321 5.80 -2.94 6.24
N SER A 322 6.75 -3.57 6.92
CA SER A 322 6.50 -4.30 8.16
C SER A 322 6.16 -3.35 9.32
N ALA A 323 6.88 -2.22 9.44
CA ALA A 323 6.61 -1.20 10.45
C ALA A 323 5.21 -0.60 10.29
N ALA A 324 4.80 -0.28 9.06
CA ALA A 324 3.47 0.26 8.79
C ALA A 324 2.37 -0.69 9.29
N ASN A 325 2.47 -1.99 9.02
CA ASN A 325 1.51 -2.98 9.49
C ASN A 325 1.43 -3.05 11.03
N GLN A 326 2.57 -3.00 11.72
CA GLN A 326 2.63 -3.01 13.19
C GLN A 326 2.09 -1.71 13.79
N LEU A 327 2.35 -0.56 13.18
CA LEU A 327 1.84 0.74 13.61
C LEU A 327 0.32 0.82 13.49
N TYR A 328 -0.26 0.30 12.40
CA TYR A 328 -1.73 0.17 12.26
C TYR A 328 -2.30 -0.76 13.34
N GLY A 329 -1.66 -1.90 13.60
CA GLY A 329 -2.05 -2.81 14.68
C GLY A 329 -2.00 -2.15 16.06
N LEU A 330 -0.96 -1.36 16.33
CA LEU A 330 -0.81 -0.61 17.58
C LEU A 330 -1.93 0.44 17.72
N ALA A 331 -2.21 1.21 16.68
CA ALA A 331 -3.27 2.21 16.67
C ALA A 331 -4.63 1.59 17.00
N GLY A 332 -4.93 0.42 16.42
CA GLY A 332 -6.15 -0.33 16.72
C GLY A 332 -6.23 -0.82 18.17
N SER A 333 -5.10 -1.17 18.79
CA SER A 333 -5.05 -1.69 20.18
C SER A 333 -5.13 -0.62 21.27
N LEU A 334 -4.74 0.62 20.97
CA LEU A 334 -4.74 1.74 21.92
C LEU A 334 -6.10 2.43 22.06
N MET A 335 -7.06 2.11 21.18
CA MET A 335 -8.36 2.75 21.15
C MET A 335 -9.46 1.84 21.70
N PRO A 336 -10.45 2.40 22.43
CA PRO A 336 -11.67 1.68 22.80
C PRO A 336 -12.36 1.14 21.53
N ARG A 337 -12.93 -0.06 21.59
CA ARG A 337 -13.58 -0.72 20.44
C ARG A 337 -14.59 0.16 19.70
N ARG A 338 -15.31 1.03 20.40
CA ARG A 338 -16.29 1.96 19.83
C ARG A 338 -15.66 3.10 19.01
N GLU A 339 -14.42 3.47 19.31
CA GLU A 339 -13.70 4.59 18.69
C GLU A 339 -12.66 4.14 17.65
N THR A 340 -12.35 2.84 17.61
CA THR A 340 -11.31 2.29 16.74
C THR A 340 -11.50 2.65 15.26
N GLY A 341 -12.73 2.60 14.75
CA GLY A 341 -13.02 2.94 13.34
C GLY A 341 -12.68 4.39 13.00
N ASN A 342 -13.08 5.33 13.86
CA ASN A 342 -12.81 6.77 13.68
C ASN A 342 -11.32 7.08 13.84
N ALA A 343 -10.67 6.48 14.84
CA ALA A 343 -9.24 6.62 15.07
C ALA A 343 -8.42 6.08 13.87
N MET A 344 -8.78 4.91 13.33
CA MET A 344 -8.14 4.35 12.14
C MET A 344 -8.35 5.22 10.90
N GLY A 345 -9.50 5.89 10.77
CA GLY A 345 -9.73 6.90 9.76
C GLY A 345 -8.70 8.04 9.83
N ILE A 346 -8.52 8.64 11.03
CA ILE A 346 -7.55 9.72 11.25
C ILE A 346 -6.11 9.24 11.01
N VAL A 347 -5.76 8.05 11.49
CA VAL A 347 -4.45 7.45 11.25
C VAL A 347 -4.18 7.26 9.76
N SER A 348 -5.19 6.84 9.00
CA SER A 348 -5.10 6.69 7.54
C SER A 348 -4.94 8.03 6.81
N LEU A 349 -5.46 9.16 7.38
CA LEU A 349 -5.18 10.50 6.86
C LEU A 349 -3.67 10.80 6.85
N GLY A 350 -2.98 10.48 7.96
CA GLY A 350 -1.53 10.62 8.05
C GLY A 350 -0.82 9.83 6.94
N ALA A 351 -1.13 8.54 6.80
CA ALA A 351 -0.54 7.69 5.76
C ALA A 351 -0.78 8.24 4.33
N GLY A 352 -1.99 8.73 4.04
CA GLY A 352 -2.32 9.32 2.73
C GLY A 352 -1.56 10.61 2.45
N LEU A 353 -1.52 11.54 3.41
CA LEU A 353 -0.82 12.81 3.28
C LEU A 353 0.69 12.62 3.10
N PHE A 354 1.32 11.84 3.96
CA PHE A 354 2.76 11.60 3.87
C PHE A 354 3.14 10.71 2.68
N GLY A 355 2.25 9.80 2.25
CA GLY A 355 2.38 9.05 0.99
C GLY A 355 2.35 9.95 -0.25
N TYR A 356 1.69 11.13 -0.18
CA TYR A 356 1.75 12.16 -1.21
C TYR A 356 3.02 13.01 -1.09
N PHE A 357 3.29 13.55 0.08
CA PHE A 357 4.38 14.51 0.27
C PHE A 357 5.76 13.88 0.07
N GLY A 358 5.95 12.62 0.40
CA GLY A 358 7.24 11.94 0.28
C GLY A 358 7.81 11.97 -1.14
N PRO A 359 7.14 11.35 -2.11
CA PRO A 359 7.58 11.39 -3.50
C PRO A 359 7.67 12.81 -4.06
N GLN A 360 6.70 13.68 -3.71
CA GLN A 360 6.69 15.07 -4.16
C GLN A 360 7.91 15.85 -3.71
N MET A 361 8.26 15.77 -2.41
CA MET A 361 9.42 16.46 -1.86
C MET A 361 10.74 15.93 -2.43
N LEU A 362 10.86 14.62 -2.60
CA LEU A 362 12.05 14.03 -3.21
C LEU A 362 12.23 14.52 -4.64
N GLY A 363 11.15 14.58 -5.42
CA GLY A 363 11.20 15.10 -6.79
C GLY A 363 11.65 16.56 -6.83
N ILE A 364 11.11 17.43 -5.95
CA ILE A 364 11.51 18.84 -5.83
C ILE A 364 12.98 18.94 -5.46
N LEU A 365 13.43 18.18 -4.46
CA LEU A 365 14.83 18.20 -4.04
C LEU A 365 15.77 17.74 -5.16
N ARG A 366 15.40 16.74 -5.93
CA ARG A 366 16.17 16.27 -7.07
C ARG A 366 16.31 17.34 -8.16
N ASP A 367 15.21 18.02 -8.51
CA ASP A 367 15.25 19.08 -9.54
C ASP A 367 16.04 20.31 -9.06
N THR A 368 15.96 20.67 -7.77
CA THR A 368 16.63 21.87 -7.22
C THR A 368 18.11 21.65 -6.89
N THR A 369 18.49 20.46 -6.43
CA THR A 369 19.87 20.17 -5.99
C THR A 369 20.69 19.40 -7.02
N GLY A 370 20.06 18.85 -8.04
CA GLY A 370 20.71 17.97 -9.03
C GLY A 370 21.05 16.57 -8.51
N SER A 371 20.74 16.22 -7.24
CA SER A 371 21.07 14.94 -6.61
C SER A 371 19.90 14.36 -5.85
N PHE A 372 19.82 13.02 -5.77
CA PHE A 372 18.86 12.32 -4.91
C PHE A 372 19.27 12.32 -3.43
N ALA A 373 20.53 12.62 -3.09
CA ALA A 373 21.06 12.53 -1.75
C ALA A 373 20.28 13.38 -0.75
N ALA A 374 19.93 14.63 -1.13
CA ALA A 374 19.12 15.51 -0.28
C ALA A 374 17.74 14.89 0.04
N GLY A 375 17.13 14.24 -0.93
CA GLY A 375 15.85 13.51 -0.75
C GLY A 375 15.99 12.33 0.20
N PHE A 376 17.06 11.56 0.11
CA PHE A 376 17.30 10.44 1.02
C PHE A 376 17.64 10.88 2.44
N TYR A 377 18.39 11.98 2.62
CA TYR A 377 18.59 12.58 3.93
C TYR A 377 17.29 13.11 4.53
N MET A 378 16.38 13.67 3.71
CA MET A 378 15.05 14.06 4.16
C MET A 378 14.25 12.82 4.65
N VAL A 379 14.32 11.69 3.95
CA VAL A 379 13.68 10.43 4.39
C VAL A 379 14.29 9.98 5.72
N ALA A 380 15.60 9.97 5.85
CA ALA A 380 16.29 9.63 7.10
C ALA A 380 15.89 10.56 8.26
N ALA A 381 15.74 11.86 8.00
CA ALA A 381 15.27 12.82 8.99
C ALA A 381 13.82 12.54 9.42
N ALA A 382 12.95 12.15 8.49
CA ALA A 382 11.57 11.72 8.79
C ALA A 382 11.53 10.44 9.65
N ASP A 383 12.42 9.47 9.37
CA ASP A 383 12.58 8.27 10.18
C ASP A 383 13.07 8.62 11.61
N LEU A 384 14.05 9.52 11.75
CA LEU A 384 14.53 9.98 13.07
C LEU A 384 13.43 10.72 13.84
N LEU A 385 12.63 11.55 13.16
CA LEU A 385 11.47 12.21 13.76
C LEU A 385 10.44 11.17 14.25
N THR A 386 10.17 10.16 13.43
CA THR A 386 9.29 9.02 13.79
C THR A 386 9.80 8.30 15.03
N LEU A 387 11.11 8.06 15.12
CA LEU A 387 11.75 7.46 16.30
C LEU A 387 11.54 8.35 17.55
N GLY A 388 11.72 9.65 17.43
CA GLY A 388 11.47 10.61 18.52
C GLY A 388 10.01 10.57 19.00
N LEU A 389 9.05 10.50 18.07
CA LEU A 389 7.62 10.41 18.38
C LEU A 389 7.26 9.07 19.05
N ILE A 390 7.87 7.96 18.62
CA ILE A 390 7.69 6.65 19.27
C ILE A 390 8.21 6.68 20.73
N VAL A 391 9.38 7.28 20.95
CA VAL A 391 9.93 7.47 22.30
C VAL A 391 9.01 8.34 23.16
N LEU A 392 8.47 9.41 22.59
CA LEU A 392 7.50 10.28 23.29
C LEU A 392 6.23 9.47 23.66
N LEU A 393 5.68 8.73 22.71
CA LEU A 393 4.52 7.87 22.93
C LEU A 393 4.78 6.85 24.04
N HIS A 394 5.96 6.23 24.05
CA HIS A 394 6.37 5.30 25.08
C HIS A 394 6.43 5.93 26.48
N ARG A 395 6.95 7.15 26.58
CA ARG A 395 6.98 7.90 27.86
C ARG A 395 5.59 8.28 28.35
N LEU A 396 4.70 8.70 27.44
CA LEU A 396 3.32 9.06 27.77
C LEU A 396 2.50 7.86 28.26
N THR A 397 2.66 6.70 27.60
CA THR A 397 1.93 5.48 27.98
C THR A 397 2.43 4.91 29.31
N ARG A 398 3.72 4.99 29.62
CA ARG A 398 4.27 4.56 30.94
C ARG A 398 3.84 5.44 32.12
N ARG A 399 3.48 6.69 31.89
CA ARG A 399 3.00 7.57 32.98
C ARG A 399 1.52 7.40 33.28
N ALA A 400 0.78 6.76 32.39
CA ALA A 400 -0.64 6.50 32.54
C ALA A 400 -0.96 5.13 33.18
N THR A 401 0.03 4.25 33.33
CA THR A 401 0.00 2.99 34.10
C THR A 401 0.68 3.17 35.44
#